data_a422dd0801b84e6fa52b95a7d1fb6ef9
#
_entry.id   a422dd0801b84e6fa52b95a7d1fb6ef9
#
_cell.length_a   1.000
_cell.length_b   1.000
_cell.length_c   1.000
_cell.angle_alpha   90.00
_cell.angle_beta   90.00
_cell.angle_gamma   90.00
#
_symmetry.space_group_name_H-M   'P 1'
#
loop_
_entity.id
_entity.type
_entity.pdbx_description
1 polymer ?
#
loop_
_entity_poly.entity_id
_entity_poly.type
_entity_poly.pdbx_seq_one_letter_code
_entity_poly.pdbx_strand_id
1 'polypeptide(L)'
;RARTLGEGHMSWAHANAGRLAIDFNQGLWDEHTGMQRMNYALEVAGTEFSGWNKPPPGKRDAWPPAQLTPLPWVEHEGRAPTKMTIYNLNMTHGRWHRVLAEGINGVGLVAEWCPSPWVLVDLTPPTAGRAIIVRTSDEAFSGNPSDALFQSRTDFVYMTLRDFDDEESGMFAFQISLIGADGWPISLEQQVQHSSLVQFPVSLRHRQSFRVKIRAQNYAGLEVTVTSATQVVTDATPPVLSHVSDFGLGEYELDLIKGPDLDWVVMWEAYDEESGVEDLE
;
A
#
# COMPACT_ATOMS: atom_id res chain seq x y z
N ARG A 1 5.04 14.00 7.08
CA ARG A 1 3.75 14.43 7.67
C ARG A 1 3.16 13.25 8.39
N ALA A 2 3.08 13.29 9.72
CA ALA A 2 2.34 12.30 10.49
C ALA A 2 0.84 12.48 10.19
N ARG A 3 0.10 11.40 9.92
CA ARG A 3 -1.34 11.42 9.65
C ARG A 3 -2.08 10.78 10.82
N THR A 4 -3.17 11.39 11.25
CA THR A 4 -4.11 10.85 12.22
C THR A 4 -4.95 9.78 11.56
N LEU A 5 -4.98 8.59 12.12
CA LEU A 5 -5.99 7.57 11.82
C LEU A 5 -7.17 7.79 12.76
N GLY A 6 -8.38 7.72 12.21
CA GLY A 6 -9.67 8.10 12.78
C GLY A 6 -9.92 7.83 14.26
N GLU A 7 -10.93 8.47 14.78
CA GLU A 7 -11.33 8.52 16.18
C GLU A 7 -11.19 7.19 16.92
N GLY A 8 -10.21 7.11 17.83
CA GLY A 8 -10.01 6.01 18.77
C GLY A 8 -8.58 5.52 18.95
N HIS A 9 -7.72 5.58 17.94
CA HIS A 9 -6.32 5.14 18.04
C HIS A 9 -5.42 6.11 17.30
N MET A 10 -4.89 7.10 17.99
CA MET A 10 -3.81 7.95 17.47
C MET A 10 -2.49 7.16 17.50
N SER A 11 -2.29 6.34 16.51
CA SER A 11 -1.01 5.70 16.26
C SER A 11 -0.33 6.43 15.12
N TRP A 12 0.86 6.95 15.36
CA TRP A 12 1.65 7.68 14.39
C TRP A 12 2.87 6.85 14.06
N ALA A 13 3.05 6.50 12.81
CA ALA A 13 4.31 5.97 12.35
C ALA A 13 5.16 7.10 11.77
N HIS A 14 6.48 7.05 11.97
CA HIS A 14 7.41 8.11 11.60
C HIS A 14 8.73 7.57 11.10
N ALA A 15 9.10 7.96 9.89
CA ALA A 15 10.31 7.51 9.20
C ALA A 15 11.60 8.27 9.61
N ASN A 16 11.66 8.88 10.79
CA ASN A 16 12.82 9.65 11.20
C ASN A 16 13.11 9.48 12.70
N ALA A 17 14.23 8.88 13.02
CA ALA A 17 14.66 8.67 14.40
C ALA A 17 15.28 9.91 15.07
N GLY A 18 15.67 10.92 14.31
CA GLY A 18 16.42 12.08 14.81
C GLY A 18 15.57 13.30 15.12
N ARG A 19 14.29 13.33 14.71
CA ARG A 19 13.43 14.52 14.93
C ARG A 19 11.98 14.13 15.12
N LEU A 20 11.26 14.93 15.90
CA LEU A 20 9.81 14.79 16.10
C LEU A 20 9.15 16.15 16.10
N ALA A 21 8.14 16.34 15.27
CA ALA A 21 7.29 17.52 15.28
C ALA A 21 6.09 17.27 16.21
N ILE A 22 5.90 18.13 17.19
CA ILE A 22 4.88 17.99 18.22
C ILE A 22 3.94 19.18 18.13
N ASP A 23 2.65 18.89 18.25
CA ASP A 23 1.60 19.87 18.39
C ASP A 23 0.96 19.74 19.79
N PHE A 24 1.22 20.68 20.64
CA PHE A 24 0.61 20.79 21.96
C PHE A 24 -0.69 21.61 21.83
N ASN A 25 -1.76 21.03 21.31
CA ASN A 25 -3.02 21.69 20.91
C ASN A 25 -3.65 22.62 21.96
N GLN A 26 -3.29 22.48 23.20
CA GLN A 26 -3.76 23.35 24.29
C GLN A 26 -2.63 23.94 25.13
N GLY A 27 -1.48 24.06 24.55
CA GLY A 27 -0.24 24.65 25.06
C GLY A 27 -0.10 24.78 26.57
N LEU A 28 1.07 24.54 27.09
CA LEU A 28 1.41 24.93 28.45
C LEU A 28 1.27 26.47 28.52
N TRP A 29 0.37 26.95 29.35
CA TRP A 29 0.05 28.36 29.44
C TRP A 29 -0.13 28.76 30.91
N ASP A 30 0.45 29.89 31.28
CA ASP A 30 0.20 30.58 32.55
C ASP A 30 -0.30 31.98 32.26
N GLU A 31 -1.53 32.30 32.68
CA GLU A 31 -2.21 33.54 32.37
C GLU A 31 -1.61 34.75 33.11
N HIS A 32 -0.97 34.51 34.26
CA HIS A 32 -0.53 35.59 35.14
C HIS A 32 0.94 35.94 34.96
N THR A 33 1.81 34.93 34.82
CA THR A 33 3.25 35.17 34.82
C THR A 33 3.94 34.73 33.51
N GLY A 34 3.18 34.14 32.59
CA GLY A 34 3.71 33.56 31.37
C GLY A 34 4.60 32.35 31.60
N MET A 35 5.11 31.78 30.52
CA MET A 35 6.04 30.68 30.56
C MET A 35 7.47 31.20 30.48
N GLN A 36 8.33 30.77 31.38
CA GLN A 36 9.74 31.11 31.39
C GLN A 36 10.59 30.05 30.68
N ARG A 37 10.32 28.77 30.95
CA ARG A 37 11.10 27.65 30.44
C ARG A 37 10.24 26.42 30.23
N MET A 38 10.62 25.60 29.24
CA MET A 38 10.04 24.27 29.03
C MET A 38 11.15 23.22 29.13
N ASN A 39 10.92 22.20 29.93
CA ASN A 39 11.74 21.01 29.99
C ASN A 39 11.09 19.92 29.14
N TYR A 40 11.90 19.11 28.52
CA TYR A 40 11.47 18.01 27.69
C TYR A 40 12.16 16.71 28.10
N ALA A 41 11.45 15.60 27.91
CA ALA A 41 12.03 14.28 28.00
C ALA A 41 11.46 13.37 26.91
N LEU A 42 12.29 12.51 26.35
CA LEU A 42 11.87 11.44 25.46
C LEU A 42 11.55 10.21 26.30
N GLU A 43 10.33 9.70 26.14
CA GLU A 43 9.90 8.46 26.77
C GLU A 43 9.82 7.36 25.71
N VAL A 44 10.35 6.18 26.05
CA VAL A 44 10.34 4.99 25.19
C VAL A 44 9.47 3.94 25.85
N ALA A 45 8.55 3.36 25.09
CA ALA A 45 7.71 2.28 25.58
C ALA A 45 8.49 1.00 25.90
N GLY A 46 7.97 0.18 26.81
CA GLY A 46 8.51 -1.14 27.11
C GLY A 46 8.57 -2.05 25.86
N THR A 47 9.39 -3.12 25.91
CA THR A 47 9.59 -4.02 24.75
C THR A 47 8.33 -4.79 24.35
N GLU A 48 7.39 -4.96 25.30
CA GLU A 48 6.08 -5.56 25.06
C GLU A 48 5.19 -4.75 24.12
N PHE A 49 5.53 -3.47 23.90
CA PHE A 49 4.87 -2.56 22.98
C PHE A 49 5.80 -2.28 21.79
N SER A 50 5.94 -3.25 20.93
CA SER A 50 6.71 -3.13 19.69
C SER A 50 5.81 -3.46 18.50
N GLY A 51 6.06 -2.83 17.36
CA GLY A 51 5.28 -2.99 16.14
C GLY A 51 3.86 -2.40 16.22
N TRP A 52 3.17 -2.46 15.12
CA TRP A 52 1.86 -1.82 14.92
C TRP A 52 0.73 -2.41 15.77
N ASN A 53 0.76 -3.70 16.04
CA ASN A 53 -0.34 -4.42 16.67
C ASN A 53 -0.42 -4.24 18.20
N LYS A 54 0.51 -3.56 18.80
CA LYS A 54 0.58 -3.36 20.25
C LYS A 54 0.84 -1.90 20.62
N PRO A 55 -0.13 -0.99 20.36
CA PRO A 55 0.03 0.39 20.79
C PRO A 55 0.05 0.47 22.31
N PRO A 56 0.88 1.34 22.88
CA PRO A 56 0.92 1.58 24.30
C PRO A 56 -0.41 2.16 24.82
N PRO A 57 -0.83 1.86 26.07
CA PRO A 57 -1.99 2.48 26.68
C PRO A 57 -1.81 4.00 26.80
N GLY A 58 -2.90 4.76 26.64
CA GLY A 58 -2.85 6.23 26.63
C GLY A 58 -2.46 6.89 27.96
N LYS A 59 -2.59 6.18 29.11
CA LYS A 59 -2.32 6.73 30.44
C LYS A 59 -1.00 6.26 31.00
N ARG A 60 -0.22 7.19 31.59
CA ARG A 60 1.10 6.91 32.15
C ARG A 60 1.08 5.94 33.33
N ASP A 61 0.01 5.98 34.14
CA ASP A 61 -0.12 5.17 35.37
C ASP A 61 -0.22 3.65 35.14
N ALA A 62 -0.42 3.23 33.88
CA ALA A 62 -0.50 1.83 33.49
C ALA A 62 0.84 1.21 33.04
N TRP A 63 1.96 1.96 33.18
CA TRP A 63 3.24 1.60 32.60
C TRP A 63 4.26 1.12 33.61
N PRO A 64 5.08 0.11 33.28
CA PRO A 64 6.34 -0.07 33.95
C PRO A 64 7.20 1.21 33.77
N PRO A 65 8.12 1.52 34.68
CA PRO A 65 8.93 2.74 34.60
C PRO A 65 9.60 2.82 33.23
N ALA A 66 9.12 3.75 32.42
CA ALA A 66 9.68 4.00 31.09
C ALA A 66 11.07 4.62 31.23
N GLN A 67 11.95 4.30 30.31
CA GLN A 67 13.23 5.00 30.22
C GLN A 67 12.96 6.44 29.76
N LEU A 68 13.19 7.38 30.64
CA LEU A 68 13.14 8.80 30.35
C LEU A 68 14.54 9.31 30.00
N THR A 69 14.67 9.89 28.82
CA THR A 69 15.88 10.59 28.41
C THR A 69 15.62 12.09 28.46
N PRO A 70 16.22 12.84 29.40
CA PRO A 70 16.10 14.29 29.42
C PRO A 70 16.62 14.89 28.10
N LEU A 71 15.88 15.84 27.56
CA LEU A 71 16.28 16.60 26.38
C LEU A 71 16.74 18.00 26.80
N PRO A 72 17.50 18.72 25.96
CA PRO A 72 17.84 20.10 26.22
C PRO A 72 16.58 20.94 26.43
N TRP A 73 16.56 21.72 27.49
CA TRP A 73 15.47 22.64 27.77
C TRP A 73 15.52 23.86 26.83
N VAL A 74 14.37 24.50 26.64
CA VAL A 74 14.25 25.70 25.80
C VAL A 74 13.68 26.82 26.65
N GLU A 75 14.34 27.98 26.62
CA GLU A 75 13.79 29.22 27.20
C GLU A 75 12.72 29.79 26.29
N HIS A 76 11.62 30.20 26.92
CA HIS A 76 10.54 30.88 26.24
C HIS A 76 10.18 32.16 27.01
N GLU A 77 10.13 33.27 26.30
CA GLU A 77 9.55 34.51 26.83
C GLU A 77 8.07 34.58 26.41
N GLY A 78 7.17 34.49 27.39
CA GLY A 78 5.75 34.60 27.15
C GLY A 78 5.02 33.29 26.91
N ARG A 79 4.23 33.21 25.84
CA ARG A 79 3.42 32.03 25.52
C ARG A 79 4.24 30.92 24.87
N ALA A 80 4.16 29.72 25.43
CA ALA A 80 4.81 28.57 24.81
C ALA A 80 4.28 28.31 23.38
N PRO A 81 5.14 27.88 22.45
CA PRO A 81 4.71 27.53 21.11
C PRO A 81 3.76 26.33 21.16
N THR A 82 2.68 26.38 20.39
CA THR A 82 1.75 25.26 20.25
C THR A 82 2.33 24.15 19.37
N LYS A 83 3.28 24.50 18.50
CA LYS A 83 3.96 23.55 17.58
C LYS A 83 5.45 23.75 17.68
N MET A 84 6.18 22.65 17.80
CA MET A 84 7.64 22.67 17.78
C MET A 84 8.20 21.42 17.13
N THR A 85 9.42 21.52 16.64
CA THR A 85 10.19 20.36 16.19
C THR A 85 11.38 20.19 17.09
N ILE A 86 11.50 19.02 17.71
CA ILE A 86 12.64 18.64 18.52
C ILE A 86 13.60 17.86 17.63
N TYR A 87 14.85 18.21 17.65
CA TYR A 87 15.93 17.61 16.88
C TYR A 87 16.89 16.83 17.80
N ASN A 88 17.79 16.08 17.17
CA ASN A 88 18.82 15.29 17.87
C ASN A 88 18.22 14.25 18.81
N LEU A 89 17.05 13.72 18.47
CA LEU A 89 16.47 12.59 19.15
C LEU A 89 17.21 11.31 18.74
N ASN A 90 17.30 10.35 19.66
CA ASN A 90 17.83 9.01 19.39
C ASN A 90 16.69 8.00 19.57
N MET A 91 15.72 8.03 18.64
CA MET A 91 14.58 7.12 18.68
C MET A 91 14.93 5.80 17.99
N THR A 92 14.47 4.71 18.57
CA THR A 92 14.78 3.36 18.10
C THR A 92 13.70 2.86 17.14
N HIS A 93 14.12 2.28 16.02
CA HIS A 93 13.24 1.58 15.10
C HIS A 93 12.43 0.47 15.77
N GLY A 94 11.19 0.29 15.34
CA GLY A 94 10.25 -0.70 15.88
C GLY A 94 9.71 -0.37 17.27
N ARG A 95 10.01 0.81 17.83
CA ARG A 95 9.63 1.21 19.18
C ARG A 95 8.72 2.42 19.21
N TRP A 96 7.84 2.44 20.21
CA TRP A 96 6.97 3.56 20.49
C TRP A 96 7.69 4.60 21.36
N HIS A 97 7.61 5.85 20.94
CA HIS A 97 8.22 7.01 21.60
C HIS A 97 7.18 8.09 21.79
N ARG A 98 7.35 8.90 22.83
CA ARG A 98 6.62 10.17 22.98
C ARG A 98 7.50 11.19 23.68
N VAL A 99 7.16 12.45 23.51
CA VAL A 99 7.79 13.53 24.26
C VAL A 99 6.90 13.91 25.44
N LEU A 100 7.52 14.06 26.59
CA LEU A 100 6.94 14.69 27.75
C LEU A 100 7.42 16.12 27.79
N ALA A 101 6.53 17.05 28.09
CA ALA A 101 6.86 18.45 28.31
C ALA A 101 6.37 18.90 29.68
N GLU A 102 7.18 19.67 30.37
CA GLU A 102 6.78 20.36 31.59
C GLU A 102 7.12 21.85 31.45
N GLY A 103 6.26 22.71 31.94
CA GLY A 103 6.45 24.15 31.90
C GLY A 103 6.85 24.71 33.23
N ILE A 104 7.70 25.75 33.21
CA ILE A 104 8.04 26.55 34.37
C ILE A 104 7.62 27.98 34.12
N ASN A 105 6.78 28.52 34.98
CA ASN A 105 6.27 29.90 34.86
C ASN A 105 7.29 30.94 35.38
N GLY A 106 6.94 32.24 35.19
CA GLY A 106 7.82 33.35 35.54
C GLY A 106 8.14 33.49 37.06
N VAL A 107 7.43 32.78 37.93
CA VAL A 107 7.69 32.72 39.38
C VAL A 107 8.30 31.39 39.83
N GLY A 108 8.67 30.51 38.88
CA GLY A 108 9.38 29.24 39.17
C GLY A 108 8.46 28.09 39.55
N LEU A 109 7.14 28.18 39.38
CA LEU A 109 6.22 27.06 39.58
C LEU A 109 6.27 26.13 38.37
N VAL A 110 6.29 24.84 38.66
CA VAL A 110 6.44 23.76 37.70
C VAL A 110 5.10 23.11 37.43
N ALA A 111 4.70 22.99 36.15
CA ALA A 111 3.51 22.26 35.76
C ALA A 111 3.78 20.73 35.75
N GLU A 112 2.72 19.94 35.82
CA GLU A 112 2.83 18.50 35.60
C GLU A 112 3.26 18.19 34.15
N TRP A 113 3.95 17.03 33.97
CA TRP A 113 4.37 16.55 32.67
C TRP A 113 3.18 16.31 31.75
N CYS A 114 3.19 16.98 30.60
CA CYS A 114 2.20 16.82 29.54
C CYS A 114 2.77 15.89 28.45
N PRO A 115 2.18 14.71 28.23
CA PRO A 115 2.65 13.80 27.21
C PRO A 115 2.13 14.14 25.82
N SER A 116 2.98 14.04 24.80
CA SER A 116 2.52 13.99 23.41
C SER A 116 1.84 12.64 23.12
N PRO A 117 1.11 12.52 22.01
CA PRO A 117 0.73 11.22 21.47
C PRO A 117 1.95 10.33 21.23
N TRP A 118 1.74 9.02 21.30
CA TRP A 118 2.75 8.05 20.98
C TRP A 118 3.05 8.02 19.48
N VAL A 119 4.31 7.81 19.13
CA VAL A 119 4.82 7.68 17.78
C VAL A 119 5.58 6.36 17.65
N LEU A 120 5.20 5.51 16.72
CA LEU A 120 6.00 4.36 16.32
C LEU A 120 7.08 4.83 15.34
N VAL A 121 8.33 4.49 15.61
CA VAL A 121 9.43 4.79 14.68
C VAL A 121 9.64 3.59 13.78
N ASP A 122 9.44 3.82 12.49
CA ASP A 122 9.68 2.83 11.46
C ASP A 122 10.63 3.43 10.42
N LEU A 123 11.78 2.79 10.23
CA LEU A 123 12.86 3.24 9.35
C LEU A 123 13.04 2.33 8.13
N THR A 124 12.20 1.30 8.01
CA THR A 124 12.26 0.33 6.92
C THR A 124 11.13 0.53 5.92
N PRO A 125 11.40 0.44 4.61
CA PRO A 125 10.34 0.41 3.62
C PRO A 125 9.59 -0.93 3.67
N PRO A 126 8.36 -0.98 3.14
CA PRO A 126 7.62 -2.23 3.02
C PRO A 126 8.41 -3.30 2.26
N THR A 127 8.13 -4.56 2.58
CA THR A 127 8.62 -5.70 1.81
C THR A 127 8.04 -5.64 0.40
N ALA A 128 8.90 -5.87 -0.59
CA ALA A 128 8.51 -5.89 -1.99
C ALA A 128 7.68 -7.14 -2.31
N GLY A 129 6.45 -6.92 -2.70
CA GLY A 129 5.55 -7.95 -3.19
C GLY A 129 5.48 -8.00 -4.71
N ARG A 130 4.36 -8.50 -5.23
CA ARG A 130 4.11 -8.64 -6.68
C ARG A 130 2.66 -8.33 -7.05
N ALA A 131 2.46 -7.92 -8.32
CA ALA A 131 1.16 -7.94 -8.97
C ALA A 131 1.02 -9.21 -9.80
N ILE A 132 -0.13 -9.86 -9.71
CA ILE A 132 -0.56 -10.92 -10.60
C ILE A 132 -1.72 -10.36 -11.40
N ILE A 133 -1.55 -10.28 -12.72
CA ILE A 133 -2.58 -9.78 -13.63
C ILE A 133 -3.46 -10.97 -14.00
N VAL A 134 -4.76 -10.81 -13.92
CA VAL A 134 -5.74 -11.88 -14.14
C VAL A 134 -6.73 -11.49 -15.24
N ARG A 135 -7.26 -12.47 -15.98
CA ARG A 135 -8.19 -12.24 -17.09
C ARG A 135 -9.54 -11.73 -16.58
N THR A 136 -10.01 -12.29 -15.48
CA THR A 136 -11.33 -11.99 -14.92
C THR A 136 -11.29 -11.79 -13.40
N SER A 137 -12.36 -11.22 -12.86
CA SER A 137 -12.53 -11.11 -11.40
C SER A 137 -12.59 -12.48 -10.71
N ASP A 138 -13.13 -13.50 -11.36
CA ASP A 138 -13.32 -14.84 -10.81
C ASP A 138 -11.97 -15.55 -10.64
N GLU A 139 -11.05 -15.39 -11.59
CA GLU A 139 -9.69 -15.89 -11.47
C GLU A 139 -8.95 -15.28 -10.28
N ALA A 140 -9.18 -14.02 -9.97
CA ALA A 140 -8.57 -13.34 -8.84
C ALA A 140 -8.94 -13.99 -7.49
N PHE A 141 -10.13 -14.60 -7.39
CA PHE A 141 -10.62 -15.29 -6.20
C PHE A 141 -10.34 -16.79 -6.20
N SER A 142 -9.77 -17.35 -7.26
CA SER A 142 -9.55 -18.80 -7.41
C SER A 142 -8.48 -19.40 -6.48
N GLY A 143 -7.87 -18.63 -5.62
CA GLY A 143 -6.86 -19.09 -4.68
C GLY A 143 -5.42 -19.16 -5.23
N ASN A 144 -5.23 -19.58 -6.49
CA ASN A 144 -3.95 -19.62 -7.20
C ASN A 144 -4.08 -18.97 -8.58
N PRO A 145 -4.30 -17.65 -8.67
CA PRO A 145 -4.39 -16.98 -9.96
C PRO A 145 -3.05 -17.07 -10.70
N SER A 146 -3.09 -17.43 -11.97
CA SER A 146 -1.92 -17.37 -12.85
C SER A 146 -1.82 -16.00 -13.53
N ASP A 147 -0.59 -15.54 -13.78
CA ASP A 147 -0.37 -14.33 -14.55
C ASP A 147 -0.90 -14.49 -15.98
N ALA A 148 -1.83 -13.64 -16.38
CA ALA A 148 -2.32 -13.59 -17.74
C ALA A 148 -1.27 -12.98 -18.68
N LEU A 149 -1.05 -13.62 -19.82
CA LEU A 149 -0.20 -13.10 -20.89
C LEU A 149 -1.00 -12.18 -21.83
N PHE A 150 -2.29 -12.44 -21.95
CA PHE A 150 -3.22 -11.70 -22.79
C PHE A 150 -4.46 -11.29 -22.02
N GLN A 151 -5.04 -10.15 -22.41
CA GLN A 151 -6.37 -9.72 -21.93
C GLN A 151 -7.18 -9.13 -23.07
N SER A 152 -8.48 -9.41 -23.07
CA SER A 152 -9.41 -8.86 -24.08
C SER A 152 -9.95 -7.47 -23.72
N ARG A 153 -9.91 -7.09 -22.46
CA ARG A 153 -10.46 -5.82 -21.99
C ARG A 153 -9.52 -4.65 -22.30
N THR A 154 -10.11 -3.55 -22.77
CA THR A 154 -9.39 -2.30 -23.10
C THR A 154 -9.68 -1.18 -22.12
N ASP A 155 -10.67 -1.34 -21.25
CA ASP A 155 -11.20 -0.32 -20.33
C ASP A 155 -10.71 -0.47 -18.89
N PHE A 156 -10.25 -1.65 -18.49
CA PHE A 156 -9.62 -1.89 -17.17
C PHE A 156 -8.73 -3.12 -17.18
N VAL A 157 -7.87 -3.20 -16.16
CA VAL A 157 -7.01 -4.34 -15.84
C VAL A 157 -7.40 -4.88 -14.48
N TYR A 158 -7.62 -6.20 -14.37
CA TYR A 158 -7.75 -6.88 -13.08
C TYR A 158 -6.40 -7.34 -12.60
N MET A 159 -6.12 -7.14 -11.32
CA MET A 159 -4.90 -7.63 -10.69
C MET A 159 -5.09 -7.94 -9.21
N THR A 160 -4.29 -8.86 -8.71
CA THR A 160 -4.12 -9.11 -7.28
C THR A 160 -2.75 -8.62 -6.81
N LEU A 161 -2.71 -7.99 -5.64
CA LEU A 161 -1.47 -7.56 -4.99
C LEU A 161 -1.14 -8.58 -3.91
N ARG A 162 0.03 -9.21 -3.99
CA ARG A 162 0.46 -10.28 -3.10
C ARG A 162 1.82 -9.98 -2.48
N ASP A 163 2.02 -10.50 -1.29
CA ASP A 163 3.32 -10.54 -0.61
C ASP A 163 3.90 -9.14 -0.25
N PHE A 164 3.08 -8.08 -0.34
CA PHE A 164 3.44 -6.78 0.22
C PHE A 164 3.09 -6.76 1.69
N ASP A 165 4.06 -6.48 2.53
CA ASP A 165 3.89 -6.42 3.98
C ASP A 165 4.82 -5.39 4.61
N ASP A 166 4.44 -4.93 5.78
CA ASP A 166 5.25 -4.08 6.64
C ASP A 166 4.89 -4.42 8.10
N GLU A 167 5.82 -5.09 8.77
CA GLU A 167 5.59 -5.64 10.10
C GLU A 167 5.53 -4.54 11.17
N GLU A 168 6.24 -3.44 10.96
CA GLU A 168 6.36 -2.36 11.92
C GLU A 168 5.16 -1.41 11.88
N SER A 169 4.92 -0.77 10.74
CA SER A 169 3.90 0.27 10.63
C SER A 169 2.68 -0.14 9.80
N GLY A 170 2.76 -1.28 9.11
CA GLY A 170 1.69 -1.77 8.23
C GLY A 170 1.57 -1.01 6.92
N MET A 171 0.81 -1.57 5.99
CA MET A 171 0.60 -1.00 4.66
C MET A 171 -0.42 0.14 4.67
N PHE A 172 -0.05 1.28 4.10
CA PHE A 172 -0.92 2.45 4.00
C PHE A 172 -1.69 2.49 2.67
N ALA A 173 -0.98 2.42 1.53
CA ALA A 173 -1.59 2.54 0.21
C ALA A 173 -0.67 2.00 -0.88
N PHE A 174 -1.28 1.72 -2.03
CA PHE A 174 -0.58 1.43 -3.27
C PHE A 174 -0.86 2.53 -4.28
N GLN A 175 0.16 2.88 -5.06
CA GLN A 175 0.02 3.71 -6.24
C GLN A 175 0.37 2.86 -7.45
N ILE A 176 -0.57 2.74 -8.38
CA ILE A 176 -0.49 1.84 -9.53
C ILE A 176 -0.47 2.67 -10.81
N SER A 177 0.40 2.30 -11.73
CA SER A 177 0.42 2.79 -13.10
C SER A 177 0.77 1.68 -14.06
N LEU A 178 0.39 1.82 -15.32
CA LEU A 178 0.82 0.94 -16.39
C LEU A 178 1.97 1.60 -17.16
N ILE A 179 2.97 0.80 -17.49
CA ILE A 179 4.12 1.20 -18.30
C ILE A 179 4.18 0.36 -19.58
N GLY A 180 4.50 0.99 -20.69
CA GLY A 180 4.69 0.33 -21.98
C GLY A 180 5.97 -0.52 -22.02
N ALA A 181 6.16 -1.24 -23.11
CA ALA A 181 7.36 -2.04 -23.36
C ALA A 181 8.65 -1.17 -23.40
N ASP A 182 8.50 0.09 -23.76
CA ASP A 182 9.56 1.12 -23.79
C ASP A 182 9.87 1.73 -22.42
N GLY A 183 9.11 1.34 -21.37
CA GLY A 183 9.24 1.83 -20.01
C GLY A 183 8.52 3.16 -19.74
N TRP A 184 7.86 3.77 -20.73
CA TRP A 184 7.09 4.99 -20.53
C TRP A 184 5.70 4.71 -19.94
N PRO A 185 5.18 5.61 -19.09
CA PRO A 185 3.83 5.48 -18.56
C PRO A 185 2.78 5.54 -19.68
N ILE A 186 1.87 4.59 -19.70
CA ILE A 186 0.70 4.58 -20.57
C ILE A 186 -0.60 4.88 -19.83
N SER A 187 -0.53 4.99 -18.51
CA SER A 187 -1.63 5.44 -17.66
C SER A 187 -1.15 6.45 -16.62
N LEU A 188 -2.08 7.22 -16.07
CA LEU A 188 -1.83 8.02 -14.87
C LEU A 188 -1.66 7.09 -13.65
N GLU A 189 -0.86 7.55 -12.69
CA GLU A 189 -0.72 6.86 -11.40
C GLU A 189 -2.00 7.06 -10.58
N GLN A 190 -2.56 5.98 -10.06
CA GLN A 190 -3.78 5.99 -9.25
C GLN A 190 -3.51 5.35 -7.89
N GLN A 191 -4.02 5.98 -6.84
CA GLN A 191 -3.93 5.42 -5.49
C GLN A 191 -5.08 4.45 -5.27
N VAL A 192 -4.73 3.25 -4.84
CA VAL A 192 -5.67 2.21 -4.39
C VAL A 192 -5.38 1.84 -2.94
N GLN A 193 -6.42 1.46 -2.22
CA GLN A 193 -6.25 0.90 -0.87
C GLN A 193 -5.82 -0.56 -0.96
N HIS A 194 -5.32 -1.11 0.14
CA HIS A 194 -5.01 -2.52 0.21
C HIS A 194 -6.27 -3.35 -0.03
N SER A 195 -6.27 -4.09 -1.14
CA SER A 195 -7.37 -4.96 -1.57
C SER A 195 -6.81 -6.23 -2.20
N SER A 196 -7.49 -7.35 -1.98
CA SER A 196 -7.13 -8.62 -2.60
C SER A 196 -7.33 -8.61 -4.11
N LEU A 197 -8.27 -7.80 -4.60
CA LEU A 197 -8.55 -7.59 -6.02
C LEU A 197 -8.58 -6.09 -6.31
N VAL A 198 -7.84 -5.69 -7.33
CA VAL A 198 -7.84 -4.33 -7.87
C VAL A 198 -8.40 -4.36 -9.29
N GLN A 199 -9.45 -3.57 -9.53
CA GLN A 199 -9.91 -3.22 -10.87
C GLN A 199 -9.32 -1.85 -11.21
N PHE A 200 -8.34 -1.81 -12.10
CA PHE A 200 -7.62 -0.60 -12.47
C PHE A 200 -8.18 -0.05 -13.78
N PRO A 201 -8.86 1.11 -13.79
CA PRO A 201 -9.41 1.71 -15.00
C PRO A 201 -8.29 2.27 -15.88
N VAL A 202 -8.38 2.01 -17.18
CA VAL A 202 -7.40 2.42 -18.17
C VAL A 202 -8.04 2.46 -19.55
N SER A 203 -7.38 3.09 -20.52
CA SER A 203 -7.75 3.01 -21.94
C SER A 203 -6.60 2.41 -22.72
N LEU A 204 -6.74 1.15 -23.09
CA LEU A 204 -5.74 0.40 -23.83
C LEU A 204 -6.16 0.26 -25.29
N ARG A 205 -5.20 0.06 -26.17
CA ARG A 205 -5.43 -0.25 -27.59
C ARG A 205 -5.19 -1.73 -27.82
N HIS A 206 -5.85 -2.28 -28.84
CA HIS A 206 -5.52 -3.60 -29.34
C HIS A 206 -4.01 -3.69 -29.68
N ARG A 207 -3.39 -4.82 -29.41
CA ARG A 207 -1.94 -5.09 -29.53
C ARG A 207 -1.04 -4.20 -28.64
N GLN A 208 -1.61 -3.55 -27.66
CA GLN A 208 -0.81 -2.74 -26.73
C GLN A 208 -0.21 -3.63 -25.62
N SER A 209 1.11 -3.62 -25.54
CA SER A 209 1.84 -4.33 -24.46
C SER A 209 2.04 -3.42 -23.25
N PHE A 210 1.89 -3.97 -22.06
CA PHE A 210 2.11 -3.23 -20.83
C PHE A 210 2.64 -4.11 -19.69
N ARG A 211 3.18 -3.45 -18.68
CA ARG A 211 3.50 -4.00 -17.35
C ARG A 211 2.87 -3.12 -16.28
N VAL A 212 2.62 -3.70 -15.12
CA VAL A 212 2.11 -2.97 -13.97
C VAL A 212 3.28 -2.48 -13.12
N LYS A 213 3.33 -1.18 -12.86
CA LYS A 213 4.25 -0.57 -11.90
C LYS A 213 3.47 -0.23 -10.64
N ILE A 214 3.96 -0.69 -9.49
CA ILE A 214 3.36 -0.50 -8.17
C ILE A 214 4.36 0.22 -7.30
N ARG A 215 3.90 1.27 -6.62
CA ARG A 215 4.59 1.92 -5.52
C ARG A 215 3.79 1.68 -4.26
N ALA A 216 4.31 0.84 -3.38
CA ALA A 216 3.69 0.49 -2.11
C ALA A 216 4.25 1.37 -1.00
N GLN A 217 3.39 1.93 -0.16
CA GLN A 217 3.74 2.84 0.91
C GLN A 217 3.23 2.31 2.26
N ASN A 218 4.07 2.37 3.29
CA ASN A 218 3.68 2.07 4.66
C ASN A 218 3.12 3.31 5.39
N TYR A 219 2.64 3.14 6.63
CA TYR A 219 2.13 4.26 7.42
C TYR A 219 3.22 5.24 7.88
N ALA A 220 4.49 4.86 7.87
CA ALA A 220 5.61 5.77 8.11
C ALA A 220 5.92 6.67 6.91
N GLY A 221 5.36 6.37 5.74
CA GLY A 221 5.56 7.09 4.50
C GLY A 221 6.76 6.63 3.68
N LEU A 222 7.35 5.49 4.05
CA LEU A 222 8.41 4.85 3.29
C LEU A 222 7.83 4.01 2.15
N GLU A 223 8.56 3.89 1.06
CA GLU A 223 8.03 3.32 -0.18
C GLU A 223 8.96 2.26 -0.78
N VAL A 224 8.35 1.27 -1.41
CA VAL A 224 9.02 0.33 -2.32
C VAL A 224 8.33 0.35 -3.67
N THR A 225 9.10 0.27 -4.75
CA THR A 225 8.57 0.23 -6.12
C THR A 225 8.88 -1.11 -6.77
N VAL A 226 7.84 -1.73 -7.35
CA VAL A 226 7.93 -3.01 -8.05
C VAL A 226 7.28 -2.86 -9.42
N THR A 227 7.82 -3.57 -10.40
CA THR A 227 7.20 -3.74 -11.73
C THR A 227 6.89 -5.22 -11.94
N SER A 228 5.70 -5.53 -12.47
CA SER A 228 5.32 -6.91 -12.76
C SER A 228 6.36 -7.59 -13.67
N ALA A 229 6.67 -8.86 -13.38
CA ALA A 229 7.58 -9.64 -14.21
C ALA A 229 6.95 -9.90 -15.59
N THR A 230 5.67 -10.22 -15.59
CA THR A 230 4.90 -10.56 -16.78
C THR A 230 4.53 -9.31 -17.56
N GLN A 231 4.75 -9.35 -18.87
CA GLN A 231 4.24 -8.38 -19.83
C GLN A 231 2.92 -8.92 -20.41
N VAL A 232 1.89 -8.11 -20.37
CA VAL A 232 0.56 -8.44 -20.89
C VAL A 232 0.34 -7.75 -22.22
N VAL A 233 -0.30 -8.43 -23.15
CA VAL A 233 -0.72 -7.87 -24.46
C VAL A 233 -2.24 -7.77 -24.46
N THR A 234 -2.76 -6.64 -24.93
CA THR A 234 -4.20 -6.46 -25.13
C THR A 234 -4.58 -7.06 -26.48
N ASP A 235 -5.42 -8.08 -26.45
CA ASP A 235 -6.02 -8.67 -27.62
C ASP A 235 -7.53 -8.44 -27.54
N ALA A 236 -8.06 -7.59 -28.41
CA ALA A 236 -9.46 -7.18 -28.45
C ALA A 236 -10.20 -7.79 -29.65
N THR A 237 -9.58 -8.73 -30.34
CA THR A 237 -10.17 -9.41 -31.50
C THR A 237 -10.54 -10.85 -31.17
N PRO A 238 -11.67 -11.36 -31.66
CA PRO A 238 -11.98 -12.76 -31.54
C PRO A 238 -11.17 -13.59 -32.57
N PRO A 239 -10.96 -14.89 -32.31
CA PRO A 239 -10.35 -15.77 -33.26
C PRO A 239 -11.19 -15.84 -34.55
N VAL A 240 -10.53 -16.06 -35.65
CA VAL A 240 -11.17 -16.20 -36.98
C VAL A 240 -11.34 -17.68 -37.29
N LEU A 241 -12.57 -18.08 -37.52
CA LEU A 241 -12.87 -19.40 -38.05
C LEU A 241 -12.78 -19.34 -39.60
N SER A 242 -11.74 -19.94 -40.17
CA SER A 242 -11.45 -19.86 -41.60
C SER A 242 -12.12 -20.93 -42.41
N HIS A 243 -12.32 -22.10 -41.82
CA HIS A 243 -12.90 -23.24 -42.55
C HIS A 243 -13.62 -24.18 -41.58
N VAL A 244 -14.78 -24.63 -42.00
CA VAL A 244 -15.53 -25.72 -41.37
C VAL A 244 -16.01 -26.64 -42.51
N SER A 245 -15.63 -27.91 -42.44
CA SER A 245 -16.15 -28.91 -43.39
C SER A 245 -16.47 -30.22 -42.68
N ASP A 246 -17.51 -30.86 -43.13
CA ASP A 246 -17.83 -32.23 -42.79
C ASP A 246 -17.15 -33.17 -43.79
N PHE A 247 -16.32 -34.10 -43.30
CA PHE A 247 -15.68 -35.09 -44.15
C PHE A 247 -16.56 -36.35 -44.28
N GLY A 248 -17.23 -36.48 -45.43
CA GLY A 248 -17.57 -37.81 -45.89
C GLY A 248 -16.35 -38.57 -46.38
N LEU A 249 -16.41 -39.91 -46.45
CA LEU A 249 -15.37 -40.78 -46.95
C LEU A 249 -15.10 -40.56 -48.44
N GLY A 250 -14.71 -39.36 -48.86
CA GLY A 250 -14.44 -38.99 -50.25
C GLY A 250 -14.23 -37.48 -50.38
N GLU A 251 -13.68 -37.02 -51.51
CA GLU A 251 -13.32 -35.60 -51.75
C GLU A 251 -14.53 -34.64 -51.89
N TYR A 252 -15.73 -35.04 -51.44
CA TYR A 252 -16.95 -34.29 -51.62
C TYR A 252 -17.66 -34.07 -50.27
N GLU A 253 -18.13 -32.86 -50.03
CA GLU A 253 -19.01 -32.48 -48.95
C GLU A 253 -20.28 -33.35 -48.99
N LEU A 254 -20.65 -33.97 -47.85
CA LEU A 254 -21.83 -34.84 -47.79
C LEU A 254 -23.05 -34.07 -47.32
N ASP A 255 -23.96 -33.77 -48.24
CA ASP A 255 -25.25 -33.12 -47.94
C ASP A 255 -26.25 -34.04 -47.23
N LEU A 256 -25.99 -35.33 -47.09
CA LEU A 256 -26.93 -36.29 -46.51
C LEU A 256 -26.26 -37.50 -45.86
N ILE A 257 -26.46 -37.67 -44.55
CA ILE A 257 -26.02 -38.88 -43.81
C ILE A 257 -27.24 -39.75 -43.52
N LYS A 258 -27.20 -40.99 -43.94
CA LYS A 258 -28.23 -41.98 -43.64
C LYS A 258 -27.65 -43.11 -42.81
N GLY A 259 -28.06 -43.18 -41.53
CA GLY A 259 -27.78 -44.32 -40.65
C GLY A 259 -27.53 -43.91 -39.22
N PRO A 260 -27.88 -44.75 -38.19
CA PRO A 260 -27.77 -44.41 -36.79
C PRO A 260 -26.35 -44.59 -36.22
N ASP A 261 -25.39 -45.11 -36.99
CA ASP A 261 -24.08 -45.53 -36.46
C ASP A 261 -22.88 -44.92 -37.24
N LEU A 262 -23.06 -43.74 -37.84
CA LEU A 262 -21.99 -43.06 -38.53
C LEU A 262 -21.33 -41.99 -37.62
N ASP A 263 -20.04 -42.15 -37.38
CA ASP A 263 -19.22 -41.14 -36.77
C ASP A 263 -19.14 -39.90 -37.67
N TRP A 264 -19.51 -38.76 -37.13
CA TRP A 264 -19.34 -37.48 -37.83
C TRP A 264 -17.93 -37.00 -37.61
N VAL A 265 -17.19 -36.73 -38.67
CA VAL A 265 -15.90 -36.08 -38.63
C VAL A 265 -16.06 -34.67 -39.18
N VAL A 266 -15.95 -33.69 -38.34
CA VAL A 266 -15.93 -32.29 -38.72
C VAL A 266 -14.51 -31.80 -38.66
N MET A 267 -14.02 -31.21 -39.74
CA MET A 267 -12.75 -30.48 -39.74
C MET A 267 -13.01 -29.00 -39.72
N TRP A 268 -12.25 -28.33 -38.93
CA TRP A 268 -12.32 -26.88 -38.81
C TRP A 268 -10.91 -26.30 -38.63
N GLU A 269 -10.75 -25.07 -39.07
CA GLU A 269 -9.52 -24.30 -38.90
C GLU A 269 -9.89 -22.96 -38.31
N ALA A 270 -9.31 -22.70 -37.14
CA ALA A 270 -9.42 -21.43 -36.46
C ALA A 270 -8.04 -20.90 -36.16
N TYR A 271 -7.85 -19.62 -36.27
CA TYR A 271 -6.61 -18.96 -35.91
C TYR A 271 -6.84 -17.62 -35.22
N ASP A 272 -5.91 -17.26 -34.35
CA ASP A 272 -5.80 -15.96 -33.72
C ASP A 272 -4.32 -15.56 -33.73
N GLU A 273 -4.02 -14.42 -34.32
CA GLU A 273 -2.64 -13.95 -34.54
C GLU A 273 -1.97 -13.53 -33.24
N GLU A 274 -2.74 -13.06 -32.26
CA GLU A 274 -2.24 -12.45 -31.05
C GLU A 274 -2.13 -13.43 -29.90
N SER A 275 -3.25 -14.02 -29.50
CA SER A 275 -3.33 -14.88 -28.31
C SER A 275 -3.37 -16.37 -28.63
N GLY A 276 -3.58 -16.73 -29.91
CA GLY A 276 -3.80 -18.11 -30.30
C GLY A 276 -5.22 -18.59 -29.94
N VAL A 277 -5.53 -19.82 -30.32
CA VAL A 277 -6.80 -20.47 -29.99
C VAL A 277 -6.57 -21.46 -28.87
N GLU A 278 -7.20 -21.25 -27.70
CA GLU A 278 -7.00 -22.09 -26.52
C GLU A 278 -7.95 -23.29 -26.51
N ASP A 279 -9.21 -23.09 -26.91
CA ASP A 279 -10.22 -24.14 -26.87
C ASP A 279 -11.30 -23.90 -27.94
N LEU A 280 -11.94 -24.98 -28.37
CA LEU A 280 -13.04 -24.95 -29.33
C LEU A 280 -14.17 -25.81 -28.78
N GLU A 281 -15.26 -25.15 -28.39
CA GLU A 281 -16.50 -25.80 -27.94
C GLU A 281 -17.48 -26.04 -29.11
#